data_1e87ca05cc27edfaa64e368198b510fa
#
_entry.id   1e87ca05cc27edfaa64e368198b510fa
#
_cell.length_a   1.000
_cell.length_b   1.000
_cell.length_c   1.000
_cell.angle_alpha   90.00
_cell.angle_beta   90.00
_cell.angle_gamma   90.00
#
_symmetry.space_group_name_H-M   'P 1'
#
loop_
_entity.id
_entity.type
_entity.pdbx_description
1 polymer ?
#
loop_
_entity_poly.entity_id
_entity_poly.type
_entity_poly.pdbx_seq_one_letter_code
_entity_poly.pdbx_strand_id
1 'polypeptide(L)'
;MQLENTGFAKNRWGLLYVDHSRQFGAVAAALDHALLHGLRPQLFNFPRCTVPAPYRHLAMASISDWKRKFTPACAPCREQDSCSGFFEWHPDAEALAGVSPL
;
A
#
# COMPACT_ATOMS: atom_id res chain seq x y z
N MET A 1 0.44 7.44 -3.21
CA MET A 1 -0.69 6.52 -3.48
C MET A 1 -0.20 5.38 -4.35
N GLN A 2 -0.57 4.15 -4.00
CA GLN A 2 -0.23 3.00 -4.84
C GLN A 2 -1.07 2.96 -6.10
N LEU A 3 -0.49 2.44 -7.19
CA LEU A 3 -1.18 2.30 -8.48
C LEU A 3 -2.36 1.32 -8.39
N GLU A 4 -3.48 1.72 -8.97
CA GLU A 4 -4.70 0.94 -9.04
C GLU A 4 -4.80 0.25 -10.40
N ASN A 5 -5.12 -1.06 -10.41
CA ASN A 5 -5.21 -1.86 -11.64
C ASN A 5 -6.56 -1.64 -12.33
N THR A 6 -6.76 -0.46 -12.89
CA THR A 6 -7.97 -0.10 -13.64
C THR A 6 -7.62 0.78 -14.84
N GLY A 7 -8.53 0.82 -15.80
CA GLY A 7 -8.43 1.71 -16.95
C GLY A 7 -7.10 1.62 -17.69
N PHE A 8 -6.47 2.75 -17.91
CA PHE A 8 -5.20 2.88 -18.62
C PHE A 8 -4.08 2.08 -17.95
N ALA A 9 -4.01 2.10 -16.63
CA ALA A 9 -2.99 1.39 -15.86
C ALA A 9 -3.13 -0.13 -15.99
N LYS A 10 -4.37 -0.66 -16.06
CA LYS A 10 -4.62 -2.09 -16.23
C LYS A 10 -3.97 -2.62 -17.52
N ASN A 11 -4.10 -1.87 -18.62
CA ASN A 11 -3.55 -2.27 -19.91
C ASN A 11 -2.02 -2.17 -19.98
N ARG A 12 -1.40 -1.45 -19.03
CA ARG A 12 0.04 -1.20 -18.98
C ARG A 12 0.64 -1.62 -17.64
N TRP A 13 0.00 -2.55 -16.95
CA TRP A 13 0.36 -2.94 -15.60
C TRP A 13 1.82 -3.35 -15.48
N GLY A 14 2.29 -4.24 -16.35
CA GLY A 14 3.68 -4.70 -16.32
C GLY A 14 4.72 -3.59 -16.53
N LEU A 15 4.32 -2.48 -17.16
CA LEU A 15 5.21 -1.34 -17.40
C LEU A 15 5.16 -0.32 -16.26
N LEU A 16 3.99 -0.11 -15.66
CA LEU A 16 3.76 0.97 -14.69
C LEU A 16 3.83 0.53 -13.24
N TYR A 17 3.53 -0.74 -12.96
CA TYR A 17 3.47 -1.22 -11.59
C TYR A 17 4.86 -1.26 -10.93
N VAL A 18 4.92 -0.79 -9.69
CA VAL A 18 6.13 -0.84 -8.86
C VAL A 18 5.76 -1.49 -7.52
N ASP A 19 6.53 -2.51 -7.13
CA ASP A 19 6.41 -3.11 -5.80
C ASP A 19 7.11 -2.22 -4.78
N HIS A 20 6.35 -1.36 -4.13
CA HIS A 20 6.88 -0.42 -3.14
C HIS A 20 7.44 -1.14 -1.89
N SER A 21 7.02 -2.37 -1.62
CA SER A 21 7.57 -3.13 -0.49
C SER A 21 9.05 -3.48 -0.69
N ARG A 22 9.50 -3.53 -1.94
CA ARG A 22 10.90 -3.74 -2.31
C ARG A 22 11.65 -2.45 -2.60
N GLN A 23 10.94 -1.40 -3.02
CA GLN A 23 11.51 -0.14 -3.50
C GLN A 23 10.89 1.05 -2.77
N PHE A 24 11.01 1.06 -1.45
CA PHE A 24 10.41 2.10 -0.62
C PHE A 24 11.29 3.36 -0.49
N GLY A 25 12.55 3.33 -0.92
CA GLY A 25 13.51 4.42 -0.71
C GLY A 25 13.03 5.79 -1.18
N ALA A 26 12.47 5.89 -2.39
CA ALA A 26 11.96 7.15 -2.91
C ALA A 26 10.75 7.66 -2.11
N VAL A 27 9.87 6.75 -1.68
CA VAL A 27 8.71 7.10 -0.85
C VAL A 27 9.19 7.58 0.52
N ALA A 28 10.13 6.87 1.13
CA ALA A 28 10.72 7.28 2.42
C ALA A 28 11.34 8.67 2.33
N ALA A 29 12.11 8.95 1.29
CA ALA A 29 12.72 10.27 1.08
C ALA A 29 11.68 11.37 0.96
N ALA A 30 10.59 11.12 0.23
CA ALA A 30 9.49 12.08 0.10
C ALA A 30 8.78 12.32 1.42
N LEU A 31 8.54 11.27 2.21
CA LEU A 31 7.91 11.38 3.52
C LEU A 31 8.80 12.15 4.50
N ASP A 32 10.09 11.85 4.55
CA ASP A 32 11.04 12.54 5.41
C ASP A 32 11.10 14.03 5.06
N HIS A 33 11.12 14.36 3.78
CA HIS A 33 11.11 15.73 3.31
C HIS A 33 9.84 16.48 3.75
N ALA A 34 8.68 15.85 3.58
CA ALA A 34 7.41 16.44 4.00
C ALA A 34 7.38 16.69 5.52
N LEU A 35 7.81 15.70 6.30
CA LEU A 35 7.85 15.82 7.78
C LEU A 35 8.82 16.91 8.23
N LEU A 36 9.97 17.02 7.58
CA LEU A 36 10.96 18.06 7.87
C LEU A 36 10.39 19.48 7.67
N HIS A 37 9.49 19.63 6.71
CA HIS A 37 8.83 20.92 6.42
C HIS A 37 7.51 21.12 7.17
N GLY A 38 7.23 20.32 8.18
CA GLY A 38 6.03 20.47 9.02
C GLY A 38 4.72 20.06 8.34
N LEU A 39 4.80 19.33 7.22
CA LEU A 39 3.63 18.80 6.52
C LEU A 39 3.15 17.51 7.20
N ARG A 40 1.91 17.11 6.92
CA ARG A 40 1.32 15.87 7.42
C ARG A 40 1.07 14.91 6.25
N PRO A 41 2.10 14.18 5.80
CA PRO A 41 1.94 13.25 4.68
C PRO A 41 1.09 12.06 5.10
N GLN A 42 0.35 11.50 4.14
CA GLN A 42 -0.44 10.27 4.32
C GLN A 42 -0.20 9.36 3.13
N LEU A 43 -0.16 8.06 3.40
CA LEU A 43 -0.05 7.02 2.38
C LEU A 43 -1.43 6.42 2.12
N PHE A 44 -1.90 6.52 0.90
CA PHE A 44 -3.18 5.98 0.48
C PHE A 44 -2.99 4.74 -0.37
N ASN A 45 -3.81 3.73 -0.15
CA ASN A 45 -3.80 2.46 -0.88
C ASN A 45 -2.55 1.61 -0.62
N PHE A 46 -1.87 1.84 0.50
CA PHE A 46 -0.73 1.02 0.92
C PHE A 46 -1.18 0.04 2.00
N PRO A 47 -1.02 -1.28 1.80
CA PRO A 47 -1.17 -2.23 2.89
C PRO A 47 -0.12 -1.93 3.98
N ARG A 48 -0.54 -1.88 5.23
CA ARG A 48 0.34 -1.43 6.33
C ARG A 48 1.58 -2.28 6.50
N CYS A 49 1.47 -3.60 6.31
CA CYS A 49 2.61 -4.52 6.44
C CYS A 49 3.71 -4.28 5.40
N THR A 50 3.39 -3.65 4.27
CA THR A 50 4.35 -3.35 3.20
C THR A 50 5.08 -2.04 3.41
N VAL A 51 4.72 -1.30 4.45
CA VAL A 51 5.34 -0.01 4.81
C VAL A 51 6.32 -0.26 5.95
N PRO A 52 7.57 0.24 5.85
CA PRO A 52 8.52 0.12 6.96
C PRO A 52 7.97 0.69 8.27
N ALA A 53 8.30 0.06 9.38
CA ALA A 53 7.76 0.39 10.69
C ALA A 53 7.78 1.89 11.04
N PRO A 54 8.86 2.66 10.76
CA PRO A 54 8.89 4.08 11.08
C PRO A 54 7.85 4.93 10.36
N TYR A 55 7.33 4.47 9.22
CA TYR A 55 6.36 5.20 8.39
C TYR A 55 4.95 4.59 8.43
N ARG A 56 4.79 3.46 9.09
CA ARG A 56 3.55 2.67 9.06
C ARG A 56 2.34 3.44 9.57
N HIS A 57 2.52 4.31 10.55
CA HIS A 57 1.45 5.14 11.10
C HIS A 57 0.89 6.16 10.08
N LEU A 58 1.60 6.42 8.99
CA LEU A 58 1.16 7.32 7.93
C LEU A 58 0.24 6.63 6.91
N ALA A 59 0.17 5.30 6.94
CA ALA A 59 -0.67 4.53 6.03
C ALA A 59 -2.11 4.50 6.53
N MET A 60 -3.02 5.10 5.75
CA MET A 60 -4.43 5.25 6.10
C MET A 60 -5.26 4.12 5.47
N ALA A 61 -6.34 3.73 6.16
CA ALA A 61 -7.34 2.80 5.62
C ALA A 61 -8.22 3.54 4.59
N SER A 62 -7.70 3.73 3.39
CA SER A 62 -8.27 4.59 2.37
C SER A 62 -9.16 3.89 1.34
N ILE A 63 -9.18 2.56 1.33
CA ILE A 63 -10.00 1.78 0.40
C ILE A 63 -11.33 1.43 1.06
N SER A 64 -12.45 1.77 0.41
CA SER A 64 -13.79 1.47 0.91
C SER A 64 -14.03 -0.05 0.99
N ASP A 65 -14.82 -0.47 1.99
CA ASP A 65 -15.04 -1.90 2.27
C ASP A 65 -15.55 -2.69 1.06
N TRP A 66 -16.45 -2.10 0.28
CA TRP A 66 -17.06 -2.78 -0.88
C TRP A 66 -16.08 -3.04 -2.03
N LYS A 67 -14.94 -2.35 -2.06
CA LYS A 67 -13.91 -2.52 -3.11
C LYS A 67 -12.56 -2.96 -2.55
N ARG A 68 -12.54 -3.40 -1.31
CA ARG A 68 -11.34 -3.84 -0.61
C ARG A 68 -11.33 -5.36 -0.46
N LYS A 69 -10.17 -5.97 -0.67
CA LYS A 69 -9.94 -7.37 -0.33
C LYS A 69 -8.69 -7.52 0.54
N PHE A 70 -8.64 -8.62 1.27
CA PHE A 70 -7.45 -9.05 1.99
C PHE A 70 -6.94 -10.37 1.39
N THR A 71 -5.66 -10.66 1.58
CA THR A 71 -5.06 -11.92 1.18
C THR A 71 -5.20 -12.95 2.32
N PRO A 72 -5.00 -14.28 2.05
CA PRO A 72 -5.00 -15.27 3.13
C PRO A 72 -4.00 -14.97 4.24
N ALA A 73 -2.86 -14.37 3.94
CA ALA A 73 -1.85 -13.96 4.91
C ALA A 73 -2.37 -12.91 5.91
N CYS A 74 -3.43 -12.20 5.57
CA CYS A 74 -4.01 -11.17 6.43
C CYS A 74 -4.88 -11.73 7.55
N ALA A 75 -5.29 -13.00 7.48
CA ALA A 75 -6.21 -13.60 8.46
C ALA A 75 -5.75 -13.43 9.92
N PRO A 76 -4.46 -13.67 10.28
CA PRO A 76 -3.98 -13.47 11.65
C PRO A 76 -3.54 -12.03 11.94
N CYS A 77 -3.67 -11.11 11.00
CA CYS A 77 -3.17 -9.74 11.16
C CYS A 77 -4.01 -8.96 12.16
N ARG A 78 -3.36 -8.30 13.12
CA ARG A 78 -4.02 -7.49 14.15
C ARG A 78 -4.45 -6.10 13.65
N GLU A 79 -3.95 -5.68 12.50
CA GLU A 79 -4.16 -4.33 12.00
C GLU A 79 -5.10 -4.26 10.79
N GLN A 80 -5.90 -5.29 10.54
CA GLN A 80 -6.83 -5.29 9.41
C GLN A 80 -7.77 -4.09 9.42
N ASP A 81 -8.29 -3.71 10.58
CA ASP A 81 -9.25 -2.61 10.72
C ASP A 81 -8.65 -1.26 10.34
N SER A 82 -7.34 -1.11 10.47
CA SER A 82 -6.60 0.11 10.17
C SER A 82 -5.87 0.06 8.84
N CYS A 83 -6.02 -1.03 8.08
CA CYS A 83 -5.26 -1.29 6.87
C CYS A 83 -6.12 -1.05 5.62
N SER A 84 -5.51 -0.46 4.59
CA SER A 84 -6.15 -0.34 3.28
C SER A 84 -6.43 -1.69 2.63
N GLY A 85 -5.63 -2.72 2.91
CA GLY A 85 -5.71 -3.96 2.16
C GLY A 85 -5.38 -3.73 0.69
N PHE A 86 -6.07 -4.43 -0.19
CA PHE A 86 -5.92 -4.33 -1.64
C PHE A 86 -7.25 -3.96 -2.29
N PHE A 87 -7.18 -3.35 -3.47
CA PHE A 87 -8.37 -3.26 -4.31
C PHE A 87 -8.83 -4.64 -4.75
N GLU A 88 -10.15 -4.83 -4.88
CA GLU A 88 -10.77 -6.07 -5.32
C GLU A 88 -10.15 -6.61 -6.61
N TRP A 89 -9.81 -5.71 -7.53
CA TRP A 89 -9.25 -6.01 -8.85
C TRP A 89 -7.72 -6.05 -8.90
N HIS A 90 -7.05 -5.95 -7.74
CA HIS A 90 -5.59 -6.08 -7.69
C HIS A 90 -5.19 -7.50 -8.09
N PRO A 91 -4.27 -7.69 -9.04
CA PRO A 91 -3.86 -9.04 -9.48
C PRO A 91 -3.16 -9.80 -8.34
N ASP A 92 -3.60 -11.03 -8.07
CA ASP A 92 -2.97 -11.84 -7.02
C ASP A 92 -1.51 -12.19 -7.35
N ALA A 93 -1.22 -12.40 -8.64
CA ALA A 93 0.15 -12.65 -9.11
C ALA A 93 1.08 -11.45 -8.88
N GLU A 94 0.51 -10.27 -8.75
CA GLU A 94 1.23 -9.02 -8.50
C GLU A 94 1.16 -8.60 -7.03
N ALA A 95 0.80 -9.52 -6.15
CA ALA A 95 0.79 -9.24 -4.71
C ALA A 95 2.17 -8.79 -4.25
N LEU A 96 2.20 -7.79 -3.38
CA LEU A 96 3.45 -7.22 -2.88
C LEU A 96 4.23 -8.27 -2.07
N ALA A 97 5.53 -8.36 -2.32
CA ALA A 97 6.39 -9.33 -1.67
C ALA A 97 6.47 -9.17 -0.14
N GLY A 98 6.24 -7.95 0.35
CA GLY A 98 6.29 -7.63 1.77
C GLY A 98 5.02 -7.93 2.55
N VAL A 99 4.02 -8.57 1.95
CA VAL A 99 2.76 -8.88 2.64
C VAL A 99 2.96 -9.94 3.70
N SER A 100 2.73 -9.57 4.94
CA SER A 100 2.78 -10.48 6.09
C SER A 100 1.94 -9.93 7.24
N PRO A 101 1.36 -10.79 8.10
CA PRO A 101 0.53 -10.31 9.21
C PRO A 101 1.34 -9.49 10.22
N LEU A 102 0.71 -8.49 10.75
CA LEU A 102 1.25 -7.65 11.82
C LEU A 102 0.68 -8.05 13.18
#